data_87f5e17b293340b7270f819da584c199
#
_entry.id   87f5e17b293340b7270f819da584c199
#
_cell.length_a   1.000
_cell.length_b   1.000
_cell.length_c   1.000
_cell.angle_alpha   90.00
_cell.angle_beta   90.00
_cell.angle_gamma   90.00
#
_symmetry.space_group_name_H-M   'P 1'
#
loop_
_entity.id
_entity.type
_entity.pdbx_description
1 polymer ?
#
loop_
_entity_poly.entity_id
_entity_poly.type
_entity_poly.pdbx_seq_one_letter_code
_entity_poly.pdbx_strand_id
1 'polypeptide(L)'
;MWEPLLMEIRTAAGIATKEKQLVIKWVKRCLREVTKAAYELPVDYPTARSNIRVTIKEAGHRSSACAKGVTIDMVPFRKQQTHILEYPAFASDKVIGSRDNVPAEIALAATVAHEVSHFVQYRYGPDTRWLQRKYRKPHGEGFQDIYRILRSRVVNSHFESLDT
;
A
#
# COMPACT_ATOMS: atom_id res chain seq x y z
N MET A 1 19.22 12.95 0.52
CA MET A 1 19.44 11.86 -0.43
C MET A 1 18.67 10.62 0.04
N TRP A 2 17.84 10.09 -0.83
CA TRP A 2 17.05 8.91 -0.49
C TRP A 2 17.98 7.68 -0.48
N GLU A 3 18.13 7.05 0.67
CA GLU A 3 18.84 5.77 0.74
C GLU A 3 17.85 4.62 0.52
N PRO A 4 18.24 3.60 -0.26
CA PRO A 4 17.36 2.46 -0.49
C PRO A 4 17.05 1.75 0.82
N LEU A 5 15.77 1.53 1.05
CA LEU A 5 15.28 0.68 2.13
C LEU A 5 15.85 -0.73 1.93
N LEU A 6 16.32 -1.33 3.01
CA LEU A 6 16.63 -2.75 3.00
C LEU A 6 15.31 -3.52 2.93
N MET A 7 15.08 -4.15 1.78
CA MET A 7 13.94 -5.02 1.58
C MET A 7 14.34 -6.47 1.74
N GLU A 8 13.72 -7.16 2.69
CA GLU A 8 13.75 -8.61 2.74
C GLU A 8 12.59 -9.16 1.94
N ILE A 9 12.86 -9.88 0.85
CA ILE A 9 11.82 -10.38 -0.04
C ILE A 9 11.69 -11.88 0.12
N ARG A 10 10.48 -12.35 0.43
CA ARG A 10 10.12 -13.75 0.54
C ARG A 10 9.05 -14.07 -0.48
N THR A 11 9.33 -15.01 -1.38
CA THR A 11 8.39 -15.41 -2.44
C THR A 11 8.05 -16.89 -2.33
N ALA A 12 6.77 -17.22 -2.52
CA ALA A 12 6.36 -18.61 -2.71
C ALA A 12 6.96 -19.16 -4.02
N ALA A 13 7.15 -20.48 -4.08
CA ALA A 13 7.83 -21.13 -5.19
C ALA A 13 7.17 -20.90 -6.56
N GLY A 14 5.84 -20.74 -6.60
CA GLY A 14 5.08 -20.53 -7.84
C GLY A 14 5.03 -19.09 -8.34
N ILE A 15 5.68 -18.13 -7.66
CA ILE A 15 5.68 -16.73 -8.07
C ILE A 15 6.66 -16.50 -9.20
N ALA A 16 6.17 -15.99 -10.34
CA ALA A 16 7.00 -15.68 -11.49
C ALA A 16 7.87 -14.45 -11.22
N THR A 17 9.02 -14.38 -11.89
CA THR A 17 9.96 -13.25 -11.75
C THR A 17 9.29 -11.91 -12.06
N LYS A 18 8.45 -11.85 -13.09
CA LYS A 18 7.70 -10.65 -13.47
C LYS A 18 6.72 -10.20 -12.36
N GLU A 19 6.04 -11.14 -11.73
CA GLU A 19 5.13 -10.88 -10.62
C GLU A 19 5.89 -10.30 -9.42
N LYS A 20 7.00 -10.91 -9.07
CA LYS A 20 7.89 -10.42 -8.02
C LYS A 20 8.37 -8.99 -8.30
N GLN A 21 8.87 -8.74 -9.50
CA GLN A 21 9.36 -7.42 -9.91
C GLN A 21 8.25 -6.36 -9.85
N LEU A 22 7.04 -6.72 -10.25
CA LEU A 22 5.90 -5.82 -10.23
C LEU A 22 5.52 -5.41 -8.80
N VAL A 23 5.44 -6.35 -7.87
CA VAL A 23 5.16 -6.06 -6.46
C VAL A 23 6.25 -5.17 -5.87
N ILE A 24 7.51 -5.50 -6.11
CA ILE A 24 8.65 -4.71 -5.61
C ILE A 24 8.60 -3.27 -6.16
N LYS A 25 8.30 -3.11 -7.44
CA LYS A 25 8.13 -1.80 -8.08
C LYS A 25 7.10 -0.95 -7.34
N TRP A 26 5.93 -1.51 -7.08
CA TRP A 26 4.85 -0.78 -6.40
C TRP A 26 5.17 -0.48 -4.94
N VAL A 27 5.77 -1.42 -4.22
CA VAL A 27 6.21 -1.19 -2.82
C VAL A 27 7.23 -0.05 -2.76
N LYS A 28 8.25 -0.08 -3.61
CA LYS A 28 9.27 0.97 -3.67
C LYS A 28 8.67 2.34 -3.98
N ARG A 29 7.76 2.38 -4.93
CA ARG A 29 7.09 3.62 -5.32
C ARG A 29 6.22 4.18 -4.18
N CYS A 30 5.48 3.33 -3.49
CA CYS A 30 4.70 3.74 -2.33
C CYS A 30 5.59 4.31 -1.22
N LEU A 31 6.66 3.63 -0.87
CA LEU A 31 7.57 4.09 0.18
C LEU A 31 8.25 5.41 -0.18
N ARG A 32 8.58 5.60 -1.45
CA ARG A 32 9.12 6.87 -1.95
C ARG A 32 8.14 8.01 -1.76
N GLU A 33 6.87 7.81 -2.13
CA GLU A 33 5.85 8.83 -2.00
C GLU A 33 5.50 9.16 -0.55
N VAL A 34 5.46 8.16 0.33
CA VAL A 34 5.31 8.38 1.78
C VAL A 34 6.48 9.20 2.32
N THR A 35 7.69 8.90 1.92
CA THR A 35 8.88 9.65 2.35
C THR A 35 8.80 11.12 1.93
N LYS A 36 8.38 11.39 0.70
CA LYS A 36 8.18 12.75 0.20
C LYS A 36 7.10 13.52 0.98
N ALA A 37 6.06 12.81 1.38
CA ALA A 37 4.89 13.38 2.07
C ALA A 37 5.01 13.36 3.60
N ALA A 38 6.15 12.95 4.16
CA ALA A 38 6.30 12.75 5.60
C ALA A 38 5.94 13.98 6.46
N TYR A 39 6.16 15.18 5.94
CA TYR A 39 5.80 16.44 6.64
C TYR A 39 4.29 16.70 6.68
N GLU A 40 3.52 16.07 5.81
CA GLU A 40 2.07 16.25 5.69
C GLU A 40 1.31 15.14 6.44
N LEU A 41 2.01 14.12 6.90
CA LEU A 41 1.42 12.93 7.49
C LEU A 41 1.64 12.90 9.00
N PRO A 42 0.67 12.35 9.76
CA PRO A 42 0.83 12.12 11.20
C PRO A 42 1.70 10.89 11.45
N VAL A 43 2.90 10.88 10.88
CA VAL A 43 3.85 9.77 11.02
C VAL A 43 5.20 10.32 11.42
N ASP A 44 5.81 9.65 12.37
CA ASP A 44 7.19 9.88 12.75
C ASP A 44 8.08 9.03 11.85
N TYR A 45 8.07 9.37 10.55
CA TYR A 45 8.79 8.61 9.54
C TYR A 45 10.29 8.93 9.66
N PRO A 46 11.10 8.03 10.20
CA PRO A 46 12.52 8.30 10.30
C PRO A 46 13.09 8.45 8.89
N THR A 47 13.86 9.48 8.68
CA THR A 47 14.69 9.66 7.50
C THR A 47 15.73 8.53 7.36
N ALA A 48 15.86 7.70 8.38
CA ALA A 48 16.80 6.61 8.47
C ALA A 48 16.13 5.26 8.20
N ARG A 49 16.60 4.60 7.17
CA ARG A 49 16.67 3.16 6.88
C ARG A 49 15.68 2.28 7.64
N SER A 50 14.52 2.11 7.09
CA SER A 50 13.57 1.15 7.59
C SER A 50 13.67 -0.14 6.81
N ASN A 51 13.85 -1.23 7.54
CA ASN A 51 13.72 -2.55 6.95
C ASN A 51 12.26 -2.88 6.76
N ILE A 52 11.90 -3.26 5.57
CA ILE A 52 10.57 -3.80 5.27
C ILE A 52 10.72 -5.24 4.75
N ARG A 53 9.86 -6.12 5.26
CA ARG A 53 9.70 -7.45 4.70
C ARG A 53 8.56 -7.42 3.68
N VAL A 54 8.82 -7.90 2.49
CA VAL A 54 7.82 -8.08 1.44
C VAL A 54 7.65 -9.56 1.19
N THR A 55 6.50 -10.10 1.56
CA THR A 55 6.13 -11.50 1.32
C THR A 55 5.17 -11.56 0.16
N ILE A 56 5.46 -12.37 -0.84
CA ILE A 56 4.64 -12.56 -2.02
C ILE A 56 4.18 -14.01 -2.06
N LYS A 57 2.87 -14.23 -2.01
CA LYS A 57 2.28 -15.56 -1.93
C LYS A 57 1.18 -15.77 -2.98
N GLU A 58 0.72 -17.00 -3.07
CA GLU A 58 -0.34 -17.44 -3.99
C GLU A 58 -1.37 -18.35 -3.28
N ALA A 59 -1.76 -17.95 -2.08
CA ALA A 59 -2.62 -18.78 -1.22
C ALA A 59 -4.12 -18.55 -1.44
N GLY A 60 -4.51 -17.49 -2.16
CA GLY A 60 -5.90 -17.10 -2.33
C GLY A 60 -6.53 -16.46 -1.10
N HIS A 61 -5.72 -16.04 -0.14
CA HIS A 61 -6.13 -15.29 1.04
C HIS A 61 -5.93 -13.81 0.84
N ARG A 62 -6.46 -13.01 1.78
CA ARG A 62 -6.27 -11.56 1.74
C ARG A 62 -4.80 -11.19 1.89
N SER A 63 -4.38 -10.18 1.16
CA SER A 63 -3.16 -9.45 1.46
C SER A 63 -3.27 -8.81 2.85
N SER A 64 -2.14 -8.59 3.50
CA SER A 64 -2.10 -8.10 4.87
C SER A 64 -0.83 -7.31 5.15
N ALA A 65 -0.79 -6.63 6.29
CA ALA A 65 0.37 -5.90 6.74
C ALA A 65 0.50 -5.92 8.26
N CYS A 66 1.72 -5.72 8.73
CA CYS A 66 2.04 -5.50 10.13
C CYS A 66 3.21 -4.49 10.23
N ALA A 67 3.68 -4.21 11.44
CA ALA A 67 4.79 -3.27 11.64
C ALA A 67 6.13 -3.76 11.05
N LYS A 68 6.23 -5.02 10.63
CA LYS A 68 7.44 -5.60 10.02
C LYS A 68 7.41 -5.57 8.50
N GLY A 69 6.25 -5.52 7.87
CA GLY A 69 6.15 -5.54 6.43
C GLY A 69 4.76 -5.84 5.89
N VAL A 70 4.72 -6.16 4.62
CA VAL A 70 3.51 -6.44 3.86
C VAL A 70 3.51 -7.84 3.30
N THR A 71 2.33 -8.42 3.15
CA THR A 71 2.11 -9.71 2.47
C THR A 71 1.13 -9.48 1.33
N ILE A 72 1.55 -9.75 0.11
CA ILE A 72 0.75 -9.56 -1.10
C ILE A 72 0.40 -10.93 -1.69
N ASP A 73 -0.89 -11.17 -1.86
CA ASP A 73 -1.39 -12.38 -2.51
C ASP A 73 -1.63 -12.11 -4.01
N MET A 74 -1.03 -12.92 -4.86
CA MET A 74 -1.07 -12.73 -6.31
C MET A 74 -2.26 -13.39 -7.00
N VAL A 75 -3.09 -14.15 -6.28
CA VAL A 75 -4.25 -14.82 -6.89
C VAL A 75 -5.22 -13.83 -7.53
N PRO A 76 -5.62 -12.71 -6.89
CA PRO A 76 -6.49 -11.73 -7.55
C PRO A 76 -5.89 -11.17 -8.83
N PHE A 77 -4.61 -10.86 -8.83
CA PHE A 77 -3.91 -10.37 -10.03
C PHE A 77 -3.94 -11.41 -11.18
N ARG A 78 -3.67 -12.67 -10.87
CA ARG A 78 -3.70 -13.76 -11.84
C ARG A 78 -5.10 -14.00 -12.41
N LYS A 79 -6.14 -13.77 -11.62
CA LYS A 79 -7.54 -13.80 -12.05
C LYS A 79 -7.98 -12.53 -12.78
N GLN A 80 -7.03 -11.65 -13.10
CA GLN A 80 -7.27 -10.37 -13.78
C GLN A 80 -8.34 -9.53 -13.08
N GLN A 81 -8.18 -9.31 -11.79
CA GLN A 81 -9.04 -8.39 -11.05
C GLN A 81 -8.95 -6.99 -11.65
N THR A 82 -10.06 -6.49 -12.15
CA THR A 82 -10.14 -5.20 -12.86
C THR A 82 -10.92 -4.15 -12.07
N HIS A 83 -11.01 -4.31 -10.77
CA HIS A 83 -11.69 -3.37 -9.89
C HIS A 83 -10.91 -3.20 -8.58
N ILE A 84 -11.06 -2.03 -7.99
CA ILE A 84 -10.58 -1.71 -6.66
C ILE A 84 -11.80 -1.73 -5.73
N LEU A 85 -11.83 -2.69 -4.80
CA LEU A 85 -12.86 -2.79 -3.79
C LEU A 85 -12.36 -2.25 -2.48
N GLU A 86 -13.11 -1.31 -1.92
CA GLU A 86 -12.78 -0.67 -0.65
C GLU A 86 -13.84 -0.93 0.41
N TYR A 87 -13.49 -0.66 1.66
CA TYR A 87 -14.41 -0.78 2.78
C TYR A 87 -15.63 0.11 2.59
N PRO A 88 -16.82 -0.33 3.04
CA PRO A 88 -18.05 0.46 2.88
C PRO A 88 -17.95 1.88 3.41
N ALA A 89 -17.19 2.08 4.51
CA ALA A 89 -17.03 3.39 5.14
C ALA A 89 -16.43 4.44 4.22
N PHE A 90 -15.62 4.05 3.23
CA PHE A 90 -15.01 5.00 2.29
C PHE A 90 -15.12 4.55 0.82
N ALA A 91 -15.98 3.58 0.52
CA ALA A 91 -16.15 3.06 -0.84
C ALA A 91 -16.57 4.15 -1.84
N SER A 92 -17.32 5.16 -1.40
CA SER A 92 -17.75 6.30 -2.21
C SER A 92 -16.82 7.52 -2.16
N ASP A 93 -15.73 7.45 -1.43
CA ASP A 93 -14.75 8.54 -1.40
C ASP A 93 -14.13 8.74 -2.79
N LYS A 94 -13.96 9.98 -3.19
CA LYS A 94 -13.45 10.30 -4.54
C LYS A 94 -11.97 9.93 -4.74
N VAL A 95 -11.22 9.83 -3.67
CA VAL A 95 -9.79 9.52 -3.72
C VAL A 95 -9.53 8.06 -3.38
N ILE A 96 -9.95 7.61 -2.19
CA ILE A 96 -9.66 6.26 -1.67
C ILE A 96 -10.81 5.28 -1.87
N GLY A 97 -11.83 5.67 -2.61
CA GLY A 97 -13.00 4.84 -2.83
C GLY A 97 -12.78 3.71 -3.83
N SER A 98 -13.83 2.89 -3.96
CA SER A 98 -13.88 1.80 -4.94
C SER A 98 -13.91 2.35 -6.36
N ARG A 99 -13.36 1.58 -7.30
CA ARG A 99 -13.36 1.93 -8.72
C ARG A 99 -13.44 0.68 -9.59
N ASP A 100 -14.24 0.75 -10.64
CA ASP A 100 -14.38 -0.30 -11.65
C ASP A 100 -13.54 0.00 -12.89
N ASN A 101 -13.39 -0.99 -13.75
CA ASN A 101 -12.71 -0.89 -15.05
C ASN A 101 -11.28 -0.36 -14.96
N VAL A 102 -10.51 -0.92 -14.04
CA VAL A 102 -9.08 -0.64 -13.89
C VAL A 102 -8.25 -1.76 -14.49
N PRO A 103 -7.09 -1.46 -15.11
CA PRO A 103 -6.15 -2.52 -15.46
C PRO A 103 -5.74 -3.35 -14.24
N ALA A 104 -5.55 -4.66 -14.43
CA ALA A 104 -5.19 -5.57 -13.32
C ALA A 104 -3.91 -5.12 -12.58
N GLU A 105 -2.94 -4.57 -13.31
CA GLU A 105 -1.71 -4.03 -12.72
C GLU A 105 -2.00 -2.84 -11.78
N ILE A 106 -2.97 -2.00 -12.13
CA ILE A 106 -3.36 -0.85 -11.30
C ILE A 106 -4.19 -1.30 -10.09
N ALA A 107 -5.03 -2.31 -10.25
CA ALA A 107 -5.71 -2.94 -9.11
C ALA A 107 -4.70 -3.55 -8.12
N LEU A 108 -3.64 -4.18 -8.63
CA LEU A 108 -2.54 -4.66 -7.80
C LEU A 108 -1.81 -3.51 -7.10
N ALA A 109 -1.54 -2.42 -7.80
CA ALA A 109 -0.94 -1.23 -7.21
C ALA A 109 -1.77 -0.68 -6.05
N ALA A 110 -3.09 -0.68 -6.17
CA ALA A 110 -4.00 -0.28 -5.09
C ALA A 110 -3.92 -1.22 -3.88
N THR A 111 -3.84 -2.53 -4.10
CA THR A 111 -3.65 -3.51 -3.03
C THR A 111 -2.32 -3.27 -2.32
N VAL A 112 -1.24 -3.07 -3.05
CA VAL A 112 0.08 -2.77 -2.47
C VAL A 112 0.03 -1.46 -1.68
N ALA A 113 -0.59 -0.41 -2.23
CA ALA A 113 -0.74 0.88 -1.55
C ALA A 113 -1.55 0.75 -0.25
N HIS A 114 -2.60 -0.06 -0.26
CA HIS A 114 -3.40 -0.36 0.93
C HIS A 114 -2.54 -0.99 2.05
N GLU A 115 -1.80 -2.03 1.72
CA GLU A 115 -0.98 -2.74 2.70
C GLU A 115 0.23 -1.93 3.16
N VAL A 116 0.86 -1.18 2.27
CA VAL A 116 1.94 -0.25 2.65
C VAL A 116 1.40 0.84 3.58
N SER A 117 0.18 1.33 3.38
CA SER A 117 -0.45 2.30 4.28
C SER A 117 -0.61 1.74 5.70
N HIS A 118 -1.04 0.49 5.83
CA HIS A 118 -1.08 -0.19 7.14
C HIS A 118 0.31 -0.35 7.75
N PHE A 119 1.29 -0.78 6.96
CA PHE A 119 2.67 -0.93 7.44
C PHE A 119 3.20 0.40 8.00
N VAL A 120 3.04 1.49 7.25
CA VAL A 120 3.50 2.82 7.66
C VAL A 120 2.76 3.27 8.93
N GLN A 121 1.45 3.07 8.98
CA GLN A 121 0.63 3.40 10.14
C GLN A 121 1.11 2.68 11.40
N TYR A 122 1.33 1.37 11.30
CA TYR A 122 1.69 0.55 12.46
C TYR A 122 3.12 0.79 12.92
N ARG A 123 4.03 1.05 12.00
CA ARG A 123 5.45 1.22 12.33
C ARG A 123 5.81 2.64 12.72
N TYR A 124 5.21 3.64 12.08
CA TYR A 124 5.58 5.05 12.19
C TYR A 124 4.47 5.95 12.70
N GLY A 125 3.31 5.39 13.00
CA GLY A 125 2.22 6.16 13.58
C GLY A 125 2.60 6.76 14.94
N PRO A 126 1.97 7.87 15.34
CA PRO A 126 2.30 8.54 16.59
C PRO A 126 2.12 7.63 17.80
N ASP A 127 3.11 7.66 18.71
CA ASP A 127 3.16 6.83 19.92
C ASP A 127 2.55 7.52 21.14
N THR A 128 1.55 8.35 20.95
CA THR A 128 0.82 8.96 22.05
C THR A 128 -0.49 8.21 22.29
N ARG A 129 -0.77 7.86 23.56
CA ARG A 129 -1.88 6.96 23.93
C ARG A 129 -3.25 7.38 23.40
N TRP A 130 -3.55 8.67 23.35
CA TRP A 130 -4.83 9.14 22.82
C TRP A 130 -4.86 9.17 21.29
N LEU A 131 -3.73 9.46 20.65
CA LEU A 131 -3.58 9.38 19.21
C LEU A 131 -3.59 7.92 18.72
N GLN A 132 -3.09 6.97 19.51
CA GLN A 132 -3.13 5.56 19.18
C GLN A 132 -4.54 5.03 18.92
N ARG A 133 -5.51 5.42 19.73
CA ARG A 133 -6.91 4.99 19.55
C ARG A 133 -7.51 5.49 18.25
N LYS A 134 -7.14 6.70 17.82
CA LYS A 134 -7.68 7.35 16.63
C LYS A 134 -6.92 6.94 15.37
N TYR A 135 -5.60 6.92 15.42
CA TYR A 135 -4.74 6.74 14.26
C TYR A 135 -4.28 5.30 14.03
N ARG A 136 -4.26 4.45 15.05
CA ARG A 136 -3.89 3.04 14.91
C ARG A 136 -5.06 2.11 14.63
N LYS A 137 -6.28 2.60 14.65
CA LYS A 137 -7.44 1.81 14.27
C LYS A 137 -7.27 1.39 12.80
N PRO A 138 -7.39 0.07 12.48
CA PRO A 138 -7.37 -0.37 11.09
C PRO A 138 -8.42 0.38 10.28
N HIS A 139 -8.03 0.94 9.13
CA HIS A 139 -8.89 1.74 8.26
C HIS A 139 -9.46 3.02 8.91
N GLY A 140 -8.90 3.45 10.04
CA GLY A 140 -9.22 4.72 10.67
C GLY A 140 -8.52 5.91 10.01
N GLU A 141 -8.60 7.09 10.64
CA GLU A 141 -8.08 8.33 10.07
C GLU A 141 -6.60 8.26 9.70
N GLY A 142 -5.75 7.68 10.55
CA GLY A 142 -4.32 7.58 10.27
C GLY A 142 -4.03 6.72 9.04
N PHE A 143 -4.72 5.60 8.87
CA PHE A 143 -4.64 4.81 7.66
C PHE A 143 -5.13 5.59 6.44
N GLN A 144 -6.29 6.22 6.55
CA GLN A 144 -6.90 6.95 5.43
C GLN A 144 -6.02 8.11 4.95
N ASP A 145 -5.38 8.84 5.87
CA ASP A 145 -4.47 9.94 5.51
C ASP A 145 -3.28 9.44 4.68
N ILE A 146 -2.67 8.33 5.08
CA ILE A 146 -1.57 7.72 4.34
C ILE A 146 -2.06 7.15 3.00
N TYR A 147 -3.14 6.40 3.03
CA TYR A 147 -3.69 5.76 1.84
C TYR A 147 -4.16 6.78 0.80
N ARG A 148 -4.70 7.90 1.23
CA ARG A 148 -5.10 9.01 0.35
C ARG A 148 -3.91 9.56 -0.45
N ILE A 149 -2.77 9.73 0.20
CA ILE A 149 -1.53 10.13 -0.47
C ILE A 149 -1.10 9.08 -1.50
N LEU A 150 -1.07 7.80 -1.11
CA LEU A 150 -0.65 6.73 -1.99
C LEU A 150 -1.63 6.50 -3.15
N ARG A 151 -2.93 6.56 -2.90
CA ARG A 151 -3.94 6.49 -3.97
C ARG A 151 -3.77 7.63 -4.96
N SER A 152 -3.63 8.87 -4.50
CA SER A 152 -3.46 10.03 -5.37
C SER A 152 -2.19 9.96 -6.20
N ARG A 153 -1.06 9.64 -5.59
CA ARG A 153 0.25 9.76 -6.22
C ARG A 153 0.71 8.51 -6.96
N VAL A 154 0.30 7.33 -6.51
CA VAL A 154 0.76 6.05 -7.08
C VAL A 154 -0.28 5.41 -7.98
N VAL A 155 -1.55 5.45 -7.60
CA VAL A 155 -2.61 4.69 -8.26
C VAL A 155 -3.47 5.57 -9.16
N ASN A 156 -4.09 6.61 -8.59
CA ASN A 156 -5.11 7.39 -9.30
C ASN A 156 -4.53 8.24 -10.44
N SER A 157 -3.24 8.56 -10.42
CA SER A 157 -2.56 9.24 -11.52
C SER A 157 -2.65 8.46 -12.84
N HIS A 158 -2.83 7.14 -12.79
CA HIS A 158 -3.03 6.32 -13.98
C HIS A 158 -4.43 6.42 -14.57
N PHE A 159 -5.42 6.89 -13.81
CA PHE A 159 -6.79 7.04 -14.29
C PHE A 159 -6.99 8.29 -15.14
N GLU A 160 -6.27 9.34 -14.86
CA GLU A 160 -6.33 10.59 -15.61
C GLU A 160 -5.96 10.40 -17.08
N SER A 161 -5.10 9.42 -17.37
CA SER A 161 -4.73 9.06 -18.74
C SER A 161 -5.77 8.17 -19.44
N LEU A 162 -6.70 7.57 -18.71
CA LEU A 162 -7.76 6.71 -19.25
C LEU A 162 -9.07 7.48 -19.47
N ASP A 163 -9.27 8.57 -18.75
CA ASP A 163 -10.48 9.40 -18.81
C ASP A 163 -10.38 10.51 -19.88
N THR A 164 -9.27 10.57 -20.60
CA THR A 164 -9.05 11.41 -21.78
C THR A 164 -9.04 10.57 -23.05
#